data_9974987ae2826a889f3a7017d18e72cd
#
_entry.id   9974987ae2826a889f3a7017d18e72cd
#
_cell.length_a   1.000
_cell.length_b   1.000
_cell.length_c   1.000
_cell.angle_alpha   90.00
_cell.angle_beta   90.00
_cell.angle_gamma   90.00
#
_symmetry.space_group_name_H-M   'P 1'
#
loop_
_entity.id
_entity.type
_entity.pdbx_description
1 polymer ?
#
loop_
_entity_poly.entity_id
_entity_poly.type
_entity_poly.pdbx_seq_one_letter_code
_entity_poly.pdbx_strand_id
1 'polypeptide(L)'
;GSRGLGDVYKRQTYHYPFSPGTTSDDRINHTYWEDIQRIKTLVHTEKLDGENNCLSQWGVFARSHAAPTTSPWTRQLRERWELIKNDLGDIEIFGENLYAIHSIEYQRLETHFYIFAVRCMDQWLSWEEVKFYAALFDLPTVPELKIEPVSGLTPELLKQEIIDMSQDPSVFGSCDPWTKVACTREGVVSRNIEE
;
A
#
# COMPACT_ATOMS: atom_id res chain seq x y z
N GLY A 1 -22.66 -6.27 5.63
CA GLY A 1 -21.92 -6.75 4.55
C GLY A 1 -20.44 -6.44 4.68
N SER A 2 -19.68 -7.44 4.47
CA SER A 2 -18.24 -7.25 4.46
C SER A 2 -17.85 -6.34 3.32
N ARG A 3 -17.35 -5.18 3.63
CA ARG A 3 -16.64 -4.39 2.65
C ARG A 3 -15.34 -5.12 2.35
N GLY A 4 -15.05 -5.32 1.09
CA GLY A 4 -13.76 -5.80 0.71
C GLY A 4 -12.68 -4.83 1.17
N LEU A 5 -11.52 -5.36 1.49
CA LEU A 5 -10.34 -4.58 1.88
C LEU A 5 -10.12 -3.38 0.97
N GLY A 6 -10.23 -3.59 -0.34
CA GLY A 6 -9.99 -2.57 -1.33
C GLY A 6 -11.00 -1.42 -1.30
N ASP A 7 -12.26 -1.68 -0.94
CA ASP A 7 -13.28 -0.65 -0.93
C ASP A 7 -13.08 0.36 0.19
N VAL A 8 -12.73 -0.11 1.37
CA VAL A 8 -12.52 0.77 2.51
C VAL A 8 -11.20 1.53 2.36
N TYR A 9 -10.14 0.86 1.94
CA TYR A 9 -8.84 1.46 1.71
C TYR A 9 -8.90 2.56 0.64
N LYS A 10 -9.56 2.28 -0.49
CA LYS A 10 -9.64 3.22 -1.62
C LYS A 10 -10.44 4.49 -1.34
N ARG A 11 -11.17 4.57 -0.23
CA ARG A 11 -11.80 5.83 0.20
C ARG A 11 -10.78 6.86 0.67
N GLN A 12 -9.62 6.41 1.13
CA GLN A 12 -8.58 7.25 1.71
C GLN A 12 -7.38 7.44 0.81
N THR A 13 -7.31 6.72 -0.30
CA THR A 13 -6.17 6.75 -1.20
C THR A 13 -6.60 7.02 -2.63
N TYR A 14 -5.67 7.55 -3.42
CA TYR A 14 -5.93 7.95 -4.80
C TYR A 14 -5.04 7.16 -5.74
N HIS A 15 -5.69 6.47 -6.69
CA HIS A 15 -5.06 5.85 -7.85
C HIS A 15 -5.35 6.75 -9.04
N TYR A 16 -4.33 7.44 -9.51
CA TYR A 16 -4.49 8.46 -10.53
C TYR A 16 -4.79 7.85 -11.90
N PRO A 17 -5.66 8.48 -12.73
CA PRO A 17 -5.99 7.96 -14.06
C PRO A 17 -4.80 7.92 -15.01
N PHE A 18 -3.76 8.69 -14.74
CA PHE A 18 -2.53 8.73 -15.53
C PHE A 18 -1.40 7.88 -14.92
N SER A 19 -1.66 7.16 -13.83
CA SER A 19 -0.67 6.28 -13.21
C SER A 19 -0.51 5.01 -14.04
N PRO A 20 0.73 4.60 -14.41
CA PRO A 20 0.93 3.42 -15.24
C PRO A 20 0.54 2.10 -14.56
N GLY A 21 0.50 2.04 -13.25
CA GLY A 21 0.10 0.83 -12.51
C GLY A 21 -1.40 0.67 -12.30
N THR A 22 -2.22 1.57 -12.85
CA THR A 22 -3.68 1.50 -12.68
C THR A 22 -4.27 0.37 -13.51
N THR A 23 -5.05 -0.51 -12.87
CA THR A 23 -5.72 -1.64 -13.51
C THR A 23 -7.24 -1.49 -13.43
N SER A 24 -7.97 -2.38 -14.09
CA SER A 24 -9.44 -2.39 -14.04
C SER A 24 -9.97 -2.65 -12.64
N ASP A 25 -9.20 -3.31 -11.77
CA ASP A 25 -9.59 -3.57 -10.39
C ASP A 25 -9.35 -2.36 -9.48
N ASP A 26 -8.51 -1.43 -9.90
CA ASP A 26 -8.27 -0.20 -9.19
C ASP A 26 -9.38 0.80 -9.50
N ARG A 27 -9.94 1.41 -8.47
CA ARG A 27 -10.92 2.47 -8.66
C ARG A 27 -10.18 3.74 -9.04
N ILE A 28 -10.42 4.21 -10.26
CA ILE A 28 -9.86 5.46 -10.75
C ILE A 28 -10.76 6.60 -10.26
N ASN A 29 -10.20 7.51 -9.49
CA ASN A 29 -10.92 8.69 -9.04
C ASN A 29 -10.70 9.84 -10.03
N HIS A 30 -11.67 10.02 -10.97
CA HIS A 30 -11.60 11.06 -11.97
C HIS A 30 -11.86 12.47 -11.40
N THR A 31 -12.38 12.55 -10.17
CA THR A 31 -12.61 13.83 -9.48
C THR A 31 -11.55 14.05 -8.41
N TYR A 32 -10.41 13.41 -8.57
CA TYR A 32 -9.34 13.40 -7.55
C TYR A 32 -8.93 14.80 -7.09
N TRP A 33 -8.93 15.77 -8.00
CA TRP A 33 -8.49 17.12 -7.66
C TRP A 33 -9.45 17.81 -6.68
N GLU A 34 -10.75 17.62 -6.84
CA GLU A 34 -11.74 18.17 -5.92
C GLU A 34 -11.53 17.64 -4.51
N ASP A 35 -11.27 16.34 -4.39
CA ASP A 35 -11.02 15.72 -3.09
C ASP A 35 -9.68 16.16 -2.51
N ILE A 36 -8.64 16.23 -3.34
CA ILE A 36 -7.29 16.62 -2.89
C ILE A 36 -7.27 18.04 -2.36
N GLN A 37 -8.01 18.97 -2.94
CA GLN A 37 -8.09 20.36 -2.46
C GLN A 37 -8.54 20.47 -1.01
N ARG A 38 -9.27 19.49 -0.50
CA ARG A 38 -9.76 19.45 0.88
C ARG A 38 -8.72 18.91 1.86
N ILE A 39 -7.62 18.39 1.36
CA ILE A 39 -6.55 17.79 2.15
C ILE A 39 -5.50 18.84 2.43
N LYS A 40 -4.99 18.87 3.65
CA LYS A 40 -3.90 19.79 4.02
C LYS A 40 -2.54 19.30 3.54
N THR A 41 -2.27 18.01 3.77
CA THR A 41 -0.96 17.41 3.48
C THR A 41 -1.15 16.04 2.86
N LEU A 42 -0.49 15.80 1.73
CA LEU A 42 -0.44 14.51 1.05
C LEU A 42 0.83 13.76 1.40
N VAL A 43 0.72 12.45 1.53
CA VAL A 43 1.85 11.54 1.47
C VAL A 43 1.72 10.66 0.24
N HIS A 44 2.81 10.57 -0.52
CA HIS A 44 2.92 9.71 -1.70
C HIS A 44 3.77 8.52 -1.32
N THR A 45 3.25 7.32 -1.55
CA THR A 45 3.95 6.07 -1.29
C THR A 45 4.06 5.26 -2.57
N GLU A 46 5.03 4.36 -2.60
CA GLU A 46 5.17 3.47 -3.74
C GLU A 46 4.09 2.40 -3.72
N LYS A 47 3.42 2.22 -4.85
CA LYS A 47 2.52 1.08 -5.06
C LYS A 47 3.36 -0.15 -5.36
N LEU A 48 3.32 -1.14 -4.48
CA LEU A 48 4.06 -2.39 -4.65
C LEU A 48 3.18 -3.43 -5.34
N ASP A 49 3.80 -4.27 -6.15
CA ASP A 49 3.12 -5.27 -6.97
C ASP A 49 3.20 -6.65 -6.32
N GLY A 50 2.19 -6.99 -5.56
CA GLY A 50 2.10 -8.26 -4.85
C GLY A 50 0.68 -8.63 -4.52
N GLU A 51 0.51 -9.36 -3.42
CA GLU A 51 -0.80 -9.76 -2.90
C GLU A 51 -1.16 -8.92 -1.68
N ASN A 52 -2.39 -8.43 -1.61
CA ASN A 52 -2.90 -7.77 -0.42
C ASN A 52 -3.18 -8.80 0.67
N ASN A 53 -2.61 -8.62 1.85
CA ASN A 53 -2.91 -9.43 3.01
C ASN A 53 -3.25 -8.56 4.21
N CYS A 54 -4.10 -9.10 5.08
CA CYS A 54 -4.51 -8.48 6.34
C CYS A 54 -4.12 -9.38 7.51
N LEU A 55 -3.52 -8.79 8.53
CA LEU A 55 -3.23 -9.45 9.81
C LEU A 55 -4.20 -8.96 10.85
N SER A 56 -4.90 -9.87 11.50
CA SER A 56 -5.74 -9.57 12.67
C SER A 56 -5.51 -10.61 13.74
N GLN A 57 -6.09 -10.42 14.93
CA GLN A 57 -5.98 -11.43 15.98
C GLN A 57 -6.53 -12.80 15.54
N TRP A 58 -7.35 -12.85 14.51
CA TRP A 58 -8.02 -14.05 14.03
C TRP A 58 -7.25 -14.79 12.94
N GLY A 59 -6.24 -14.19 12.37
CA GLY A 59 -5.43 -14.83 11.33
C GLY A 59 -4.85 -13.87 10.30
N VAL A 60 -4.30 -14.47 9.26
CA VAL A 60 -3.87 -13.78 8.04
C VAL A 60 -4.91 -14.03 6.97
N PHE A 61 -5.39 -12.96 6.37
CA PHE A 61 -6.46 -13.01 5.36
C PHE A 61 -5.97 -12.48 4.02
N ALA A 62 -6.34 -13.17 2.95
CA ALA A 62 -6.20 -12.64 1.62
C ALA A 62 -7.40 -11.74 1.28
N ARG A 63 -7.23 -10.88 0.27
CA ARG A 63 -8.28 -9.96 -0.17
C ARG A 63 -9.56 -10.74 -0.51
N SER A 64 -10.69 -10.24 -0.02
CA SER A 64 -12.03 -10.79 -0.27
C SER A 64 -12.30 -12.19 0.31
N HIS A 65 -11.43 -12.71 1.15
CA HIS A 65 -11.62 -13.98 1.82
C HIS A 65 -12.11 -13.79 3.25
N ALA A 66 -13.14 -14.55 3.62
CA ALA A 66 -13.70 -14.51 4.97
C ALA A 66 -12.92 -15.41 5.94
N ALA A 67 -12.24 -16.43 5.44
CA ALA A 67 -11.46 -17.36 6.24
C ALA A 67 -9.95 -17.05 6.15
N PRO A 68 -9.18 -17.38 7.20
CA PRO A 68 -7.73 -17.25 7.14
C PRO A 68 -7.14 -18.01 5.96
N THR A 69 -6.13 -17.42 5.34
CA THR A 69 -5.45 -18.04 4.20
C THR A 69 -4.50 -19.15 4.65
N THR A 70 -4.39 -20.19 3.81
CA THR A 70 -3.41 -21.27 3.97
C THR A 70 -2.47 -21.35 2.77
N SER A 71 -2.49 -20.33 1.91
CA SER A 71 -1.65 -20.27 0.72
C SER A 71 -0.16 -20.42 1.06
N PRO A 72 0.62 -21.20 0.29
CA PRO A 72 2.06 -21.30 0.52
C PRO A 72 2.79 -19.95 0.44
N TRP A 73 2.25 -19.01 -0.34
CA TRP A 73 2.83 -17.66 -0.47
C TRP A 73 2.74 -16.84 0.81
N THR A 74 1.87 -17.23 1.75
CA THR A 74 1.66 -16.55 3.02
C THR A 74 2.34 -17.25 4.19
N ARG A 75 3.11 -18.30 3.95
CA ARG A 75 3.71 -19.09 5.02
C ARG A 75 4.60 -18.25 5.94
N GLN A 76 5.52 -17.48 5.37
CA GLN A 76 6.41 -16.62 6.18
C GLN A 76 5.63 -15.57 6.96
N LEU A 77 4.62 -15.00 6.31
CA LEU A 77 3.75 -14.01 6.97
C LEU A 77 2.97 -14.63 8.12
N ARG A 78 2.45 -15.85 7.93
CA ARG A 78 1.73 -16.58 8.99
C ARG A 78 2.65 -16.92 10.17
N GLU A 79 3.90 -17.26 9.91
CA GLU A 79 4.90 -17.48 10.96
C GLU A 79 5.15 -16.20 11.74
N ARG A 80 5.25 -15.06 11.06
CA ARG A 80 5.40 -13.76 11.70
C ARG A 80 4.16 -13.39 12.52
N TRP A 81 2.97 -13.64 11.97
CA TRP A 81 1.70 -13.42 12.65
C TRP A 81 1.60 -14.19 13.97
N GLU A 82 2.06 -15.43 14.00
CA GLU A 82 2.07 -16.23 15.24
C GLU A 82 2.82 -15.53 16.37
N LEU A 83 3.83 -14.75 16.05
CA LEU A 83 4.62 -14.03 17.06
C LEU A 83 3.92 -12.77 17.60
N ILE A 84 3.00 -12.18 16.85
CA ILE A 84 2.37 -10.90 17.19
C ILE A 84 0.87 -10.99 17.44
N LYS A 85 0.24 -12.10 17.11
CA LYS A 85 -1.23 -12.22 17.13
C LYS A 85 -1.88 -11.85 18.45
N ASN A 86 -1.24 -12.17 19.56
CA ASN A 86 -1.79 -11.89 20.91
C ASN A 86 -1.70 -10.42 21.31
N ASP A 87 -0.92 -9.64 20.58
CA ASP A 87 -0.73 -8.20 20.84
C ASP A 87 -1.55 -7.32 19.90
N LEU A 88 -2.25 -7.92 18.92
CA LEU A 88 -3.01 -7.14 17.93
C LEU A 88 -4.30 -6.56 18.51
N GLY A 89 -5.02 -7.31 19.35
CA GLY A 89 -6.32 -6.84 19.86
C GLY A 89 -7.26 -6.48 18.70
N ASP A 90 -7.75 -5.24 18.69
CA ASP A 90 -8.64 -4.74 17.64
C ASP A 90 -7.91 -4.15 16.43
N ILE A 91 -6.58 -4.25 16.41
CA ILE A 91 -5.75 -3.74 15.30
C ILE A 91 -5.82 -4.70 14.12
N GLU A 92 -6.07 -4.14 12.94
CA GLU A 92 -5.96 -4.85 11.66
C GLU A 92 -4.86 -4.19 10.84
N ILE A 93 -3.90 -4.98 10.39
CA ILE A 93 -2.74 -4.51 9.62
C ILE A 93 -2.90 -4.95 8.17
N PHE A 94 -2.85 -4.00 7.26
CA PHE A 94 -2.97 -4.25 5.83
C PHE A 94 -1.64 -3.98 5.14
N GLY A 95 -1.22 -4.91 4.30
CA GLY A 95 0.04 -4.76 3.61
C GLY A 95 0.11 -5.52 2.30
N GLU A 96 1.20 -5.28 1.59
CA GLU A 96 1.50 -5.95 0.33
C GLU A 96 2.51 -7.06 0.59
N ASN A 97 2.14 -8.27 0.21
CA ASN A 97 3.00 -9.45 0.33
C ASN A 97 3.69 -9.69 -1.02
N LEU A 98 5.01 -9.55 -1.01
CA LEU A 98 5.85 -9.65 -2.21
C LEU A 98 6.57 -11.01 -2.32
N TYR A 99 6.15 -12.02 -1.57
CA TYR A 99 6.80 -13.32 -1.59
C TYR A 99 6.74 -13.95 -2.99
N ALA A 100 5.56 -13.96 -3.60
CA ALA A 100 5.40 -14.39 -4.98
C ALA A 100 5.71 -13.24 -5.93
N ILE A 101 6.45 -13.53 -6.99
CA ILE A 101 6.73 -12.54 -8.03
C ILE A 101 5.52 -12.44 -8.94
N HIS A 102 5.02 -11.24 -9.14
CA HIS A 102 3.94 -10.93 -10.08
C HIS A 102 4.54 -10.36 -11.37
N SER A 103 4.20 -9.11 -11.71
CA SER A 103 4.71 -8.48 -12.94
C SER A 103 6.09 -7.85 -12.78
N ILE A 104 6.50 -7.57 -11.55
CA ILE A 104 7.76 -6.92 -11.21
C ILE A 104 8.56 -7.80 -10.27
N GLU A 105 9.84 -8.01 -10.58
CA GLU A 105 10.79 -8.62 -9.66
C GLU A 105 11.54 -7.52 -8.93
N TYR A 106 11.45 -7.53 -7.59
CA TYR A 106 12.16 -6.58 -6.74
C TYR A 106 13.52 -7.15 -6.35
N GLN A 107 14.58 -6.33 -6.50
CA GLN A 107 15.96 -6.80 -6.41
C GLN A 107 16.55 -6.76 -5.01
N ARG A 108 16.10 -5.81 -4.16
CA ARG A 108 16.71 -5.56 -2.85
C ARG A 108 15.69 -5.55 -1.73
N LEU A 109 14.87 -6.60 -1.65
CA LEU A 109 13.94 -6.76 -0.54
C LEU A 109 14.67 -7.35 0.67
N GLU A 110 14.48 -6.75 1.85
CA GLU A 110 14.96 -7.31 3.12
C GLU A 110 13.95 -8.28 3.71
N THR A 111 12.68 -8.08 3.38
CA THR A 111 11.56 -8.92 3.81
C THR A 111 10.51 -8.92 2.72
N HIS A 112 9.35 -9.54 2.96
CA HIS A 112 8.35 -9.71 1.92
C HIS A 112 7.01 -9.03 2.20
N PHE A 113 6.78 -8.51 3.42
CA PHE A 113 5.51 -7.87 3.75
C PHE A 113 5.72 -6.42 4.14
N TYR A 114 5.00 -5.52 3.45
CA TYR A 114 5.13 -4.07 3.62
C TYR A 114 3.77 -3.47 3.94
N ILE A 115 3.65 -2.85 5.10
CA ILE A 115 2.39 -2.29 5.59
C ILE A 115 2.05 -1.01 4.85
N PHE A 116 0.78 -0.86 4.45
CA PHE A 116 0.30 0.38 3.86
C PHE A 116 -0.87 1.01 4.61
N ALA A 117 -1.55 0.28 5.48
CA ALA A 117 -2.67 0.83 6.26
C ALA A 117 -2.87 0.03 7.55
N VAL A 118 -3.41 0.68 8.55
CA VAL A 118 -3.82 0.07 9.82
C VAL A 118 -5.22 0.56 10.16
N ARG A 119 -6.07 -0.34 10.63
CA ARG A 119 -7.42 -0.03 11.08
C ARG A 119 -7.61 -0.51 12.51
N CYS A 120 -8.28 0.28 13.31
CA CYS A 120 -8.63 -0.07 14.69
C CYS A 120 -10.10 0.26 14.91
N MET A 121 -10.90 -0.75 15.26
CA MET A 121 -12.35 -0.58 15.49
C MET A 121 -13.04 0.18 14.36
N ASP A 122 -12.83 -0.28 13.14
CA ASP A 122 -13.40 0.28 11.90
C ASP A 122 -12.94 1.69 11.55
N GLN A 123 -11.89 2.20 12.21
CA GLN A 123 -11.31 3.50 11.90
C GLN A 123 -9.93 3.35 11.31
N TRP A 124 -9.72 3.94 10.14
CA TRP A 124 -8.41 4.00 9.52
C TRP A 124 -7.53 4.99 10.28
N LEU A 125 -6.30 4.58 10.55
CA LEU A 125 -5.34 5.39 11.27
C LEU A 125 -4.55 6.30 10.33
N SER A 126 -4.00 7.39 10.90
CA SER A 126 -3.13 8.30 10.16
C SER A 126 -1.85 7.60 9.70
N TRP A 127 -1.15 8.19 8.74
CA TRP A 127 0.11 7.63 8.27
C TRP A 127 1.16 7.54 9.39
N GLU A 128 1.23 8.55 10.27
CA GLU A 128 2.13 8.51 11.42
C GLU A 128 1.80 7.37 12.38
N GLU A 129 0.51 7.11 12.59
CA GLU A 129 0.07 5.97 13.41
C GLU A 129 0.37 4.64 12.72
N VAL A 130 0.25 4.56 11.40
CA VAL A 130 0.65 3.38 10.63
C VAL A 130 2.13 3.09 10.86
N LYS A 131 2.99 4.11 10.76
CA LYS A 131 4.43 3.97 11.02
C LYS A 131 4.71 3.56 12.46
N PHE A 132 3.96 4.08 13.42
CA PHE A 132 4.08 3.70 14.82
C PHE A 132 3.81 2.20 15.02
N TYR A 133 2.70 1.69 14.51
CA TYR A 133 2.37 0.28 14.65
C TYR A 133 3.31 -0.63 13.86
N ALA A 134 3.77 -0.18 12.70
CA ALA A 134 4.79 -0.89 11.95
C ALA A 134 6.05 -1.10 12.79
N ALA A 135 6.53 -0.04 13.42
CA ALA A 135 7.69 -0.11 14.29
C ALA A 135 7.43 -1.00 15.52
N LEU A 136 6.24 -0.89 16.13
CA LEU A 136 5.87 -1.69 17.29
C LEU A 136 5.91 -3.19 17.00
N PHE A 137 5.43 -3.59 15.83
CA PHE A 137 5.39 -5.01 15.42
C PHE A 137 6.61 -5.44 14.60
N ASP A 138 7.59 -4.54 14.45
CA ASP A 138 8.82 -4.80 13.68
C ASP A 138 8.53 -5.24 12.24
N LEU A 139 7.61 -4.54 11.60
CA LEU A 139 7.25 -4.74 10.20
C LEU A 139 7.51 -3.45 9.42
N PRO A 140 8.06 -3.53 8.21
CA PRO A 140 8.29 -2.32 7.41
C PRO A 140 7.01 -1.80 6.78
N THR A 141 7.00 -0.52 6.46
CA THR A 141 5.95 0.09 5.63
C THR A 141 6.35 0.07 4.16
N VAL A 142 5.36 0.28 3.28
CA VAL A 142 5.65 0.63 1.88
C VAL A 142 6.52 1.89 1.83
N PRO A 143 7.37 2.05 0.79
CA PRO A 143 8.26 3.21 0.71
C PRO A 143 7.49 4.53 0.66
N GLU A 144 7.88 5.46 1.52
CA GLU A 144 7.40 6.82 1.49
C GLU A 144 8.25 7.59 0.48
N LEU A 145 7.60 8.16 -0.54
CA LEU A 145 8.30 8.86 -1.62
C LEU A 145 8.37 10.36 -1.40
N LYS A 146 7.26 10.96 -0.94
CA LYS A 146 7.19 12.40 -0.72
C LYS A 146 6.04 12.75 0.22
N ILE A 147 6.27 13.73 1.07
CA ILE A 147 5.22 14.39 1.86
C ILE A 147 5.20 15.84 1.42
N GLU A 148 4.02 16.38 1.13
CA GLU A 148 3.91 17.76 0.67
C GLU A 148 2.60 18.42 1.07
N PRO A 149 2.62 19.73 1.34
CA PRO A 149 1.38 20.48 1.56
C PRO A 149 0.63 20.61 0.23
N VAL A 150 -0.70 20.58 0.31
CA VAL A 150 -1.56 20.72 -0.87
C VAL A 150 -1.66 22.20 -1.31
N SER A 151 -1.53 23.13 -0.36
CA SER A 151 -1.55 24.56 -0.69
C SER A 151 -0.43 24.89 -1.68
N GLY A 152 -0.78 25.60 -2.73
CA GLY A 152 0.18 25.93 -3.80
C GLY A 152 0.30 24.90 -4.92
N LEU A 153 -0.30 23.72 -4.78
CA LEU A 153 -0.38 22.76 -5.87
C LEU A 153 -1.47 23.14 -6.85
N THR A 154 -1.23 22.85 -8.11
CA THR A 154 -2.23 22.87 -9.17
C THR A 154 -2.42 21.45 -9.70
N PRO A 155 -3.52 21.14 -10.40
CA PRO A 155 -3.68 19.81 -11.01
C PRO A 155 -2.50 19.44 -11.90
N GLU A 156 -1.98 20.40 -12.65
CA GLU A 156 -0.87 20.19 -13.59
C GLU A 156 0.44 19.88 -12.85
N LEU A 157 0.72 20.61 -11.77
CA LEU A 157 1.92 20.37 -10.97
C LEU A 157 1.86 19.00 -10.31
N LEU A 158 0.72 18.65 -9.71
CA LEU A 158 0.55 17.35 -9.08
C LEU A 158 0.68 16.22 -10.08
N LYS A 159 0.04 16.36 -11.24
CA LYS A 159 0.13 15.38 -12.32
C LYS A 159 1.59 15.15 -12.74
N GLN A 160 2.35 16.23 -12.92
CA GLN A 160 3.75 16.12 -13.31
C GLN A 160 4.59 15.43 -12.25
N GLU A 161 4.37 15.74 -10.98
CA GLU A 161 5.06 15.07 -9.88
C GLU A 161 4.79 13.57 -9.86
N ILE A 162 3.53 13.18 -10.02
CA ILE A 162 3.15 11.76 -10.04
C ILE A 162 3.77 11.04 -11.23
N ILE A 163 3.75 11.66 -12.40
CA ILE A 163 4.38 11.10 -13.60
C ILE A 163 5.88 10.92 -13.37
N ASP A 164 6.55 11.93 -12.83
CA ASP A 164 7.99 11.88 -12.59
C ASP A 164 8.34 10.77 -11.59
N MET A 165 7.61 10.67 -10.48
CA MET A 165 7.81 9.59 -9.51
C MET A 165 7.53 8.22 -10.11
N SER A 166 6.55 8.11 -10.99
CA SER A 166 6.16 6.85 -11.62
C SER A 166 7.17 6.36 -12.67
N GLN A 167 8.04 7.24 -13.16
CA GLN A 167 9.06 6.89 -14.14
C GLN A 167 10.35 6.37 -13.52
N ASP A 168 10.50 6.47 -12.21
CA ASP A 168 11.65 5.95 -11.51
C ASP A 168 11.50 4.44 -11.25
N PRO A 169 12.60 3.72 -11.10
CA PRO A 169 12.56 2.35 -10.60
C PRO A 169 12.00 2.31 -9.18
N SER A 170 11.57 1.12 -8.74
CA SER A 170 11.23 0.90 -7.33
C SER A 170 12.39 1.32 -6.43
N VAL A 171 12.07 1.79 -5.22
CA VAL A 171 13.07 2.00 -4.17
C VAL A 171 13.91 0.72 -3.93
N PHE A 172 13.30 -0.45 -4.11
CA PHE A 172 13.96 -1.75 -3.96
C PHE A 172 14.68 -2.23 -5.22
N GLY A 173 14.69 -1.43 -6.28
CA GLY A 173 15.09 -1.90 -7.60
C GLY A 173 14.00 -2.78 -8.22
N SER A 174 13.78 -2.64 -9.50
CA SER A 174 12.71 -3.34 -10.20
C SER A 174 13.15 -3.75 -11.59
N CYS A 175 12.77 -4.96 -11.98
CA CYS A 175 13.04 -5.46 -13.32
C CYS A 175 11.92 -6.40 -13.75
N ASP A 176 11.87 -6.62 -15.07
CA ASP A 176 11.02 -7.66 -15.64
C ASP A 176 11.54 -9.03 -15.17
N PRO A 177 10.69 -9.90 -14.63
CA PRO A 177 11.15 -11.19 -14.08
C PRO A 177 11.69 -12.15 -15.14
N TRP A 178 11.28 -11.99 -16.38
CA TRP A 178 11.70 -12.86 -17.48
C TRP A 178 12.96 -12.36 -18.17
N THR A 179 12.97 -11.08 -18.56
CA THR A 179 14.08 -10.50 -19.32
C THR A 179 15.17 -9.92 -18.42
N LYS A 180 14.87 -9.67 -17.16
CA LYS A 180 15.74 -8.99 -16.20
C LYS A 180 16.07 -7.55 -16.61
N VAL A 181 15.33 -6.99 -17.57
CA VAL A 181 15.48 -5.60 -17.96
C VAL A 181 14.88 -4.71 -16.89
N ALA A 182 15.60 -3.67 -16.51
CA ALA A 182 15.12 -2.69 -15.52
C ALA A 182 13.78 -2.08 -15.97
N CYS A 183 12.87 -1.94 -15.01
CA CYS A 183 11.57 -1.33 -15.26
C CYS A 183 11.26 -0.31 -14.16
N THR A 184 10.25 0.50 -14.42
CA THR A 184 9.77 1.49 -13.43
C THR A 184 8.99 0.79 -12.32
N ARG A 185 8.80 1.51 -11.19
CA ARG A 185 7.87 1.05 -10.16
C ARG A 185 6.47 0.87 -10.72
N GLU A 186 5.62 0.11 -10.04
CA GLU A 186 4.25 -0.13 -10.49
C GLU A 186 3.44 1.17 -10.56
N GLY A 187 3.63 2.05 -9.60
CA GLY A 187 2.93 3.32 -9.54
C GLY A 187 3.12 4.02 -8.20
N VAL A 188 2.27 5.00 -7.98
CA VAL A 188 2.26 5.84 -6.77
C VAL A 188 0.86 5.87 -6.20
N VAL A 189 0.77 5.76 -4.90
CA VAL A 189 -0.48 5.91 -4.14
C VAL A 189 -0.35 7.15 -3.27
N SER A 190 -1.35 8.01 -3.31
CA SER A 190 -1.38 9.21 -2.48
C SER A 190 -2.53 9.15 -1.50
N ARG A 191 -2.29 9.67 -0.32
CA ARG A 191 -3.30 9.69 0.74
C ARG A 191 -3.17 10.95 1.59
N ASN A 192 -4.28 11.31 2.25
CA ASN A 192 -4.24 12.29 3.32
C ASN A 192 -3.38 11.74 4.45
N ILE A 193 -2.36 12.48 4.87
CA ILE A 193 -1.45 12.01 5.92
C ILE A 193 -2.16 11.75 7.25
N GLU A 194 -3.30 12.41 7.48
CA GLU A 194 -4.06 12.32 8.73
C GLU A 194 -5.16 11.25 8.74
N GLU A 195 -5.31 10.54 7.62
CA GLU A 195 -6.35 9.51 7.51
C GLU A 195 -5.81 8.16 7.04
#